data_9ad89218d9269027a790613d2f9b9149
#
_entry.id   9ad89218d9269027a790613d2f9b9149
#
_cell.length_a   1.000
_cell.length_b   1.000
_cell.length_c   1.000
_cell.angle_alpha   90.00
_cell.angle_beta   90.00
_cell.angle_gamma   90.00
#
_symmetry.space_group_name_H-M   'P 1'
#
loop_
_entity.id
_entity.type
_entity.pdbx_description
1 polymer ?
#
loop_
_entity_poly.entity_id
_entity_poly.type
_entity_poly.pdbx_seq_one_letter_code
_entity_poly.pdbx_strand_id
1 'polypeptide(L)'
;MSEQKQRSKDIIRTANIAESAHPRLKICGLSRPCDIEWVNDAGVDFAGFVFTRSRRQVSPEQAKQLHSMLKKEIPAVGVFVNETIETIVGLVEDGVIDWVQLHGQEDEAYINELKSKVSCPVIQAFSVRTKEDVLRARESYADYILLDQGSGGTGKTIDWSLAEGFTRPFLLAGGLGTDNLAEAVERLSPWAVDLSSSLEIGGIKDRNKIIEAVNIVRSCGQ
;
A
#
# COMPACT_ATOMS: atom_id res chain seq x y z
N MET A 1 -28.11 7.36 0.76
CA MET A 1 -26.64 7.16 0.64
C MET A 1 -26.18 6.56 1.95
N SER A 2 -25.54 5.39 1.95
CA SER A 2 -25.09 4.77 3.20
C SER A 2 -23.93 5.57 3.80
N GLU A 3 -23.82 5.57 5.13
CA GLU A 3 -22.69 6.19 5.87
C GLU A 3 -21.33 5.74 5.33
N GLN A 4 -21.26 4.53 4.80
CA GLN A 4 -20.09 3.91 4.20
C GLN A 4 -19.67 4.58 2.89
N LYS A 5 -20.64 4.96 2.01
CA LYS A 5 -20.36 5.76 0.80
C LYS A 5 -19.89 7.17 1.15
N GLN A 6 -20.36 7.71 2.26
CA GLN A 6 -19.90 9.01 2.74
C GLN A 6 -18.49 8.89 3.34
N ARG A 7 -18.20 7.84 4.13
CA ARG A 7 -16.88 7.56 4.69
C ARG A 7 -15.83 7.36 3.59
N SER A 8 -16.11 6.58 2.54
CA SER A 8 -15.20 6.41 1.40
C SER A 8 -14.94 7.73 0.67
N LYS A 9 -15.95 8.59 0.51
CA LYS A 9 -15.79 9.92 -0.10
C LYS A 9 -14.98 10.86 0.79
N ASP A 10 -15.14 10.77 2.11
CA ASP A 10 -14.42 11.61 3.07
C ASP A 10 -12.96 11.15 3.19
N ILE A 11 -12.70 9.83 3.14
CA ILE A 11 -11.33 9.26 3.06
C ILE A 11 -10.65 9.66 1.72
N ILE A 12 -11.37 9.63 0.60
CA ILE A 12 -10.87 10.13 -0.69
C ILE A 12 -10.60 11.64 -0.63
N ARG A 13 -11.41 12.42 0.07
CA ARG A 13 -11.20 13.86 0.26
C ARG A 13 -10.04 14.18 1.20
N THR A 14 -9.79 13.38 2.21
CA THR A 14 -8.64 13.54 3.12
C THR A 14 -7.36 12.93 2.56
N ALA A 15 -7.44 11.90 1.72
CA ALA A 15 -6.33 11.43 0.89
C ALA A 15 -6.02 12.37 -0.30
N ASN A 16 -6.87 13.38 -0.55
CA ASN A 16 -6.61 14.41 -1.54
C ASN A 16 -5.36 15.20 -1.13
N ILE A 17 -4.26 14.85 -1.79
CA ILE A 17 -3.23 15.76 -2.34
C ILE A 17 -3.11 17.11 -1.58
N ALA A 18 -3.24 17.13 -0.26
CA ALA A 18 -2.54 18.11 0.52
C ALA A 18 -1.05 17.78 0.32
N GLU A 19 -0.28 18.69 -0.25
CA GLU A 19 1.17 18.60 -0.33
C GLU A 19 1.68 18.31 1.08
N SER A 20 1.84 17.02 1.39
CA SER A 20 2.48 16.61 2.63
C SER A 20 3.95 16.98 2.48
N ALA A 21 4.53 17.61 3.50
CA ALA A 21 5.95 17.95 3.51
C ALA A 21 6.87 16.71 3.40
N HIS A 22 6.33 15.51 3.57
CA HIS A 22 7.04 14.23 3.48
C HIS A 22 6.16 13.19 2.75
N PRO A 23 6.73 12.11 2.19
CA PRO A 23 5.96 11.03 1.59
C PRO A 23 5.08 10.33 2.64
N ARG A 24 4.01 9.70 2.19
CA ARG A 24 3.17 8.86 3.04
C ARG A 24 3.84 7.52 3.31
N LEU A 25 3.48 6.88 4.42
CA LEU A 25 4.00 5.56 4.79
C LEU A 25 2.87 4.54 4.87
N LYS A 26 2.98 3.49 4.05
CA LYS A 26 2.17 2.28 4.14
C LYS A 26 2.97 1.17 4.82
N ILE A 27 2.35 0.46 5.76
CA ILE A 27 2.91 -0.76 6.34
C ILE A 27 2.03 -1.94 5.93
N CYS A 28 2.61 -2.87 5.18
CA CYS A 28 1.93 -3.98 4.56
C CYS A 28 2.14 -5.31 5.30
N GLY A 29 1.09 -6.16 5.31
CA GLY A 29 1.13 -7.48 5.91
C GLY A 29 0.96 -7.48 7.44
N LEU A 30 0.08 -6.62 7.93
CA LEU A 30 -0.37 -6.61 9.31
C LEU A 30 -1.34 -7.78 9.54
N SER A 31 -1.17 -8.53 10.61
CA SER A 31 -1.96 -9.75 10.85
C SER A 31 -2.32 -9.98 12.31
N ARG A 32 -1.82 -9.16 13.24
CA ARG A 32 -2.05 -9.33 14.68
C ARG A 32 -2.62 -8.07 15.29
N PRO A 33 -3.42 -8.15 16.38
CA PRO A 33 -3.91 -6.98 17.10
C PRO A 33 -2.80 -6.01 17.52
N CYS A 34 -1.66 -6.51 18.02
CA CYS A 34 -0.53 -5.66 18.39
C CYS A 34 0.11 -4.92 17.21
N ASP A 35 0.04 -5.48 15.98
CA ASP A 35 0.50 -4.77 14.79
C ASP A 35 -0.34 -3.50 14.58
N ILE A 36 -1.66 -3.59 14.82
CA ILE A 36 -2.58 -2.47 14.69
C ILE A 36 -2.34 -1.41 15.78
N GLU A 37 -2.11 -1.83 17.01
CA GLU A 37 -1.75 -0.92 18.10
C GLU A 37 -0.48 -0.13 17.75
N TRP A 38 0.54 -0.81 17.23
CA TRP A 38 1.81 -0.18 16.88
C TRP A 38 1.71 0.81 15.70
N VAL A 39 0.94 0.48 14.67
CA VAL A 39 0.76 1.41 13.53
C VAL A 39 -0.12 2.59 13.93
N ASN A 40 -1.10 2.40 14.81
CA ASN A 40 -1.91 3.47 15.38
C ASN A 40 -1.06 4.44 16.22
N ASP A 41 -0.19 3.90 17.10
CA ASP A 41 0.69 4.69 17.94
C ASP A 41 1.71 5.47 17.11
N ALA A 42 2.28 4.81 16.12
CA ALA A 42 3.29 5.39 15.23
C ALA A 42 2.73 6.43 14.25
N GLY A 43 1.42 6.40 13.98
CA GLY A 43 0.76 7.34 13.07
C GLY A 43 1.16 7.13 11.62
N VAL A 44 1.04 5.89 11.12
CA VAL A 44 1.24 5.57 9.70
C VAL A 44 0.08 6.08 8.85
N ASP A 45 0.27 6.18 7.54
CA ASP A 45 -0.76 6.72 6.64
C ASP A 45 -1.66 5.63 6.06
N PHE A 46 -1.18 4.38 5.96
CA PHE A 46 -1.93 3.24 5.43
C PHE A 46 -1.57 1.93 6.13
N ALA A 47 -2.56 1.05 6.32
CA ALA A 47 -2.42 -0.29 6.88
C ALA A 47 -2.77 -1.35 5.83
N GLY A 48 -1.82 -2.25 5.48
CA GLY A 48 -2.01 -3.26 4.44
C GLY A 48 -2.38 -4.63 4.98
N PHE A 49 -3.47 -5.22 4.49
CA PHE A 49 -3.94 -6.58 4.76
C PHE A 49 -3.79 -7.46 3.51
N VAL A 50 -3.14 -8.60 3.64
CA VAL A 50 -2.85 -9.49 2.51
C VAL A 50 -3.89 -10.60 2.44
N PHE A 51 -4.64 -10.68 1.35
CA PHE A 51 -5.68 -11.70 1.14
C PHE A 51 -5.20 -12.87 0.26
N THR A 52 -4.03 -12.74 -0.37
CA THR A 52 -3.45 -13.82 -1.14
C THR A 52 -2.60 -14.76 -0.28
N ARG A 53 -2.40 -15.99 -0.78
CA ARG A 53 -1.62 -17.03 -0.08
C ARG A 53 -0.21 -16.55 0.24
N SER A 54 0.06 -16.33 1.51
CA SER A 54 1.35 -15.93 2.04
C SER A 54 1.40 -16.19 3.55
N ARG A 55 2.58 -16.05 4.16
CA ARG A 55 2.71 -16.12 5.63
C ARG A 55 2.01 -14.95 6.37
N ARG A 56 1.61 -13.91 5.62
CA ARG A 56 0.92 -12.71 6.14
C ARG A 56 -0.56 -12.68 5.78
N GLN A 57 -1.06 -13.80 5.22
CA GLN A 57 -2.46 -13.86 4.80
C GLN A 57 -3.38 -13.73 6.01
N VAL A 58 -4.43 -12.94 5.85
CA VAL A 58 -5.54 -12.81 6.78
C VAL A 58 -6.85 -13.26 6.13
N SER A 59 -7.78 -13.79 6.94
CA SER A 59 -9.15 -14.02 6.46
C SER A 59 -9.96 -12.71 6.44
N PRO A 60 -11.08 -12.67 5.70
CA PRO A 60 -12.01 -11.53 5.76
C PRO A 60 -12.45 -11.16 7.18
N GLU A 61 -12.76 -12.14 8.01
CA GLU A 61 -13.19 -11.95 9.40
C GLU A 61 -12.06 -11.36 10.23
N GLN A 62 -10.84 -11.88 10.08
CA GLN A 62 -9.66 -11.36 10.78
C GLN A 62 -9.36 -9.93 10.33
N ALA A 63 -9.38 -9.65 9.02
CA ALA A 63 -9.17 -8.31 8.50
C ALA A 63 -10.22 -7.32 9.02
N LYS A 64 -11.49 -7.72 9.10
CA LYS A 64 -12.59 -6.90 9.65
C LYS A 64 -12.35 -6.55 11.12
N GLN A 65 -11.91 -7.52 11.91
CA GLN A 65 -11.54 -7.27 13.33
C GLN A 65 -10.37 -6.31 13.44
N LEU A 66 -9.30 -6.54 12.69
CA LEU A 66 -8.12 -5.68 12.68
C LEU A 66 -8.45 -4.26 12.20
N HIS A 67 -9.27 -4.13 11.13
CA HIS A 67 -9.71 -2.84 10.63
C HIS A 67 -10.53 -2.06 11.69
N SER A 68 -11.37 -2.75 12.45
CA SER A 68 -12.15 -2.10 13.52
C SER A 68 -11.29 -1.49 14.64
N MET A 69 -10.04 -1.92 14.77
CA MET A 69 -9.06 -1.40 15.74
C MET A 69 -8.22 -0.26 15.17
N LEU A 70 -8.21 -0.04 13.84
CA LEU A 70 -7.48 1.07 13.22
C LEU A 70 -8.10 2.41 13.61
N LYS A 71 -7.25 3.42 13.81
CA LYS A 71 -7.70 4.80 13.85
C LYS A 71 -8.40 5.17 12.55
N LYS A 72 -9.44 6.02 12.62
CA LYS A 72 -10.28 6.37 11.45
C LYS A 72 -9.50 7.03 10.31
N GLU A 73 -8.38 7.66 10.65
CA GLU A 73 -7.50 8.36 9.71
C GLU A 73 -6.61 7.40 8.91
N ILE A 74 -6.47 6.14 9.36
CA ILE A 74 -5.61 5.14 8.72
C ILE A 74 -6.47 4.19 7.87
N PRO A 75 -6.53 4.37 6.54
CA PRO A 75 -7.28 3.47 5.68
C PRO A 75 -6.63 2.09 5.59
N ALA A 76 -7.49 1.07 5.53
CA ALA A 76 -7.13 -0.32 5.31
C ALA A 76 -6.99 -0.60 3.81
N VAL A 77 -5.82 -1.09 3.38
CA VAL A 77 -5.53 -1.48 1.99
C VAL A 77 -5.55 -2.99 1.87
N GLY A 78 -6.49 -3.54 1.11
CA GLY A 78 -6.52 -4.98 0.79
C GLY A 78 -5.58 -5.30 -0.37
N VAL A 79 -4.69 -6.28 -0.20
CA VAL A 79 -3.72 -6.71 -1.22
C VAL A 79 -4.14 -8.04 -1.80
N PHE A 80 -4.29 -8.08 -3.13
CA PHE A 80 -4.81 -9.20 -3.90
C PHE A 80 -3.85 -9.61 -5.02
N VAL A 81 -3.90 -10.87 -5.42
CA VAL A 81 -3.17 -11.42 -6.58
C VAL A 81 -4.14 -12.26 -7.39
N ASN A 82 -4.56 -11.77 -8.54
CA ASN A 82 -5.47 -12.45 -9.47
C ASN A 82 -6.77 -12.95 -8.79
N GLU A 83 -7.30 -12.17 -7.84
CA GLU A 83 -8.54 -12.49 -7.13
C GLU A 83 -9.76 -12.18 -8.01
N THR A 84 -10.92 -12.76 -7.71
CA THR A 84 -12.16 -12.41 -8.42
C THR A 84 -12.66 -11.03 -8.03
N ILE A 85 -13.24 -10.33 -9.00
CA ILE A 85 -13.80 -8.98 -8.77
C ILE A 85 -14.90 -9.03 -7.72
N GLU A 86 -15.73 -10.08 -7.74
CA GLU A 86 -16.82 -10.28 -6.79
C GLU A 86 -16.32 -10.37 -5.34
N THR A 87 -15.22 -11.09 -5.11
CA THR A 87 -14.58 -11.18 -3.78
C THR A 87 -14.12 -9.80 -3.30
N ILE A 88 -13.43 -9.04 -4.17
CA ILE A 88 -12.92 -7.71 -3.82
C ILE A 88 -14.08 -6.75 -3.54
N VAL A 89 -15.11 -6.73 -4.40
CA VAL A 89 -16.31 -5.89 -4.23
C VAL A 89 -16.98 -6.20 -2.89
N GLY A 90 -17.18 -7.48 -2.55
CA GLY A 90 -17.76 -7.87 -1.28
C GLY A 90 -16.98 -7.33 -0.07
N LEU A 91 -15.64 -7.40 -0.10
CA LEU A 91 -14.79 -6.87 0.99
C LEU A 91 -14.88 -5.35 1.13
N VAL A 92 -15.02 -4.62 0.02
CA VAL A 92 -15.22 -3.18 0.02
C VAL A 92 -16.61 -2.83 0.55
N GLU A 93 -17.67 -3.50 0.09
CA GLU A 93 -19.05 -3.27 0.49
C GLU A 93 -19.29 -3.59 1.97
N ASP A 94 -18.65 -4.64 2.48
CA ASP A 94 -18.71 -5.05 3.89
C ASP A 94 -17.85 -4.16 4.81
N GLY A 95 -17.09 -3.21 4.25
CA GLY A 95 -16.22 -2.29 4.99
C GLY A 95 -15.04 -2.99 5.64
N VAL A 96 -14.55 -4.07 5.03
CA VAL A 96 -13.35 -4.78 5.48
C VAL A 96 -12.10 -4.05 5.05
N ILE A 97 -12.16 -3.38 3.90
CA ILE A 97 -11.07 -2.57 3.33
C ILE A 97 -11.60 -1.25 2.77
N ASP A 98 -10.74 -0.23 2.75
CA ASP A 98 -11.02 1.11 2.22
C ASP A 98 -10.37 1.34 0.85
N TRP A 99 -9.27 0.64 0.52
CA TRP A 99 -8.51 0.72 -0.72
C TRP A 99 -8.21 -0.67 -1.25
N VAL A 100 -8.07 -0.80 -2.56
CA VAL A 100 -7.68 -2.05 -3.23
C VAL A 100 -6.27 -1.93 -3.79
N GLN A 101 -5.43 -2.94 -3.54
CA GLN A 101 -4.12 -3.08 -4.18
C GLN A 101 -4.08 -4.39 -4.98
N LEU A 102 -3.95 -4.28 -6.29
CA LEU A 102 -3.77 -5.37 -7.24
C LEU A 102 -2.28 -5.65 -7.40
N HIS A 103 -1.84 -6.83 -7.06
CA HIS A 103 -0.41 -7.22 -7.02
C HIS A 103 -0.12 -8.46 -7.87
N GLY A 104 -1.01 -8.79 -8.78
CA GLY A 104 -0.91 -9.91 -9.71
C GLY A 104 -0.65 -9.45 -11.14
N GLN A 105 -1.40 -10.05 -12.07
CA GLN A 105 -1.31 -9.75 -13.50
C GLN A 105 -2.65 -9.23 -14.03
N GLU A 106 -3.36 -8.49 -13.19
CA GLU A 106 -4.64 -7.89 -13.52
C GLU A 106 -4.44 -6.91 -14.67
N ASP A 107 -5.15 -7.15 -15.77
CA ASP A 107 -5.07 -6.35 -16.99
C ASP A 107 -5.98 -5.11 -16.95
N GLU A 108 -5.94 -4.33 -18.03
CA GLU A 108 -6.75 -3.13 -18.20
C GLU A 108 -8.25 -3.42 -18.09
N ALA A 109 -8.71 -4.52 -18.72
CA ALA A 109 -10.12 -4.89 -18.70
C ALA A 109 -10.60 -5.20 -17.29
N TYR A 110 -9.80 -5.94 -16.53
CA TYR A 110 -10.06 -6.25 -15.12
C TYR A 110 -10.14 -4.97 -14.27
N ILE A 111 -9.18 -4.04 -14.44
CA ILE A 111 -9.13 -2.79 -13.66
C ILE A 111 -10.35 -1.92 -13.98
N ASN A 112 -10.72 -1.77 -15.25
CA ASN A 112 -11.89 -1.00 -15.66
C ASN A 112 -13.19 -1.60 -15.12
N GLU A 113 -13.34 -2.92 -15.16
CA GLU A 113 -14.49 -3.60 -14.59
C GLU A 113 -14.56 -3.41 -13.07
N LEU A 114 -13.45 -3.64 -12.36
CA LEU A 114 -13.39 -3.42 -10.91
C LEU A 114 -13.77 -1.98 -10.55
N LYS A 115 -13.19 -0.98 -11.21
CA LYS A 115 -13.46 0.45 -10.96
C LYS A 115 -14.90 0.84 -11.28
N SER A 116 -15.60 0.11 -12.14
CA SER A 116 -17.03 0.33 -12.38
C SER A 116 -17.92 -0.12 -11.21
N LYS A 117 -17.41 -1.04 -10.38
CA LYS A 117 -18.15 -1.66 -9.27
C LYS A 117 -17.77 -1.10 -7.90
N VAL A 118 -16.55 -0.55 -7.73
CA VAL A 118 -16.08 0.04 -6.47
C VAL A 118 -15.89 1.55 -6.59
N SER A 119 -16.09 2.28 -5.50
CA SER A 119 -15.83 3.72 -5.42
C SER A 119 -14.54 4.08 -4.67
N CYS A 120 -13.81 3.08 -4.20
CA CYS A 120 -12.55 3.27 -3.48
C CYS A 120 -11.36 3.34 -4.46
N PRO A 121 -10.25 3.95 -4.04
CA PRO A 121 -9.04 3.99 -4.86
C PRO A 121 -8.46 2.61 -5.12
N VAL A 122 -7.92 2.43 -6.34
CA VAL A 122 -7.25 1.21 -6.80
C VAL A 122 -5.78 1.50 -7.06
N ILE A 123 -4.91 0.74 -6.40
CA ILE A 123 -3.46 0.71 -6.60
C ILE A 123 -3.13 -0.49 -7.49
N GLN A 124 -2.33 -0.32 -8.53
CA GLN A 124 -1.77 -1.44 -9.28
C GLN A 124 -0.26 -1.53 -9.06
N ALA A 125 0.21 -2.71 -8.65
CA ALA A 125 1.62 -2.97 -8.46
C ALA A 125 2.28 -3.48 -9.74
N PHE A 126 3.48 -2.97 -10.01
CA PHE A 126 4.32 -3.36 -11.14
C PHE A 126 5.67 -3.83 -10.64
N SER A 127 6.05 -5.01 -11.10
CA SER A 127 7.41 -5.52 -10.95
C SER A 127 8.33 -4.81 -11.94
N VAL A 128 9.16 -3.91 -11.46
CA VAL A 128 10.04 -3.07 -12.30
C VAL A 128 11.42 -3.70 -12.42
N ARG A 129 11.73 -4.18 -13.62
CA ARG A 129 13.04 -4.76 -14.00
C ARG A 129 13.63 -4.10 -15.24
N THR A 130 12.78 -3.49 -16.06
CA THR A 130 13.12 -2.87 -17.34
C THR A 130 12.41 -1.54 -17.50
N LYS A 131 12.84 -0.74 -18.48
CA LYS A 131 12.14 0.50 -18.88
C LYS A 131 10.74 0.25 -19.42
N GLU A 132 10.52 -0.89 -20.05
CA GLU A 132 9.20 -1.31 -20.57
C GLU A 132 8.21 -1.53 -19.42
N ASP A 133 8.66 -2.05 -18.27
CA ASP A 133 7.82 -2.19 -17.08
C ASP A 133 7.35 -0.82 -16.58
N VAL A 134 8.25 0.17 -16.57
CA VAL A 134 7.92 1.54 -16.18
C VAL A 134 6.96 2.20 -17.17
N LEU A 135 7.10 1.94 -18.48
CA LEU A 135 6.15 2.44 -19.48
C LEU A 135 4.76 1.84 -19.26
N ARG A 136 4.65 0.53 -19.03
CA ARG A 136 3.37 -0.12 -18.71
C ARG A 136 2.74 0.46 -17.43
N ALA A 137 3.56 0.73 -16.41
CA ALA A 137 3.08 1.37 -15.19
C ALA A 137 2.52 2.77 -15.44
N ARG A 138 3.12 3.56 -16.34
CA ARG A 138 2.63 4.89 -16.72
C ARG A 138 1.26 4.85 -17.42
N GLU A 139 0.99 3.81 -18.18
CA GLU A 139 -0.23 3.64 -18.99
C GLU A 139 -1.38 2.98 -18.20
N SER A 140 -1.14 2.51 -16.98
CA SER A 140 -2.15 1.84 -16.17
C SER A 140 -3.39 2.71 -15.90
N TYR A 141 -4.55 2.07 -15.88
CA TYR A 141 -5.86 2.68 -15.55
C TYR A 141 -6.14 2.77 -14.05
N ALA A 142 -5.26 2.25 -13.19
CA ALA A 142 -5.36 2.37 -11.74
C ALA A 142 -5.17 3.83 -11.28
N ASP A 143 -5.71 4.17 -10.14
CA ASP A 143 -5.61 5.53 -9.56
C ASP A 143 -4.19 5.82 -9.08
N TYR A 144 -3.54 4.83 -8.50
CA TYR A 144 -2.17 4.88 -8.00
C TYR A 144 -1.35 3.72 -8.54
N ILE A 145 -0.05 3.94 -8.63
CA ILE A 145 0.92 2.94 -9.08
C ILE A 145 1.80 2.55 -7.90
N LEU A 146 2.07 1.27 -7.74
CA LEU A 146 3.11 0.78 -6.85
C LEU A 146 4.24 0.17 -7.68
N LEU A 147 5.45 0.71 -7.52
CA LEU A 147 6.65 0.18 -8.16
C LEU A 147 7.39 -0.73 -7.17
N ASP A 148 7.52 -2.01 -7.50
CA ASP A 148 8.17 -3.04 -6.68
C ASP A 148 9.27 -3.74 -7.51
N GLN A 149 10.24 -4.33 -6.88
CA GLN A 149 11.26 -5.13 -7.55
C GLN A 149 10.77 -6.51 -8.04
N GLY A 150 9.56 -6.90 -7.68
CA GLY A 150 8.86 -8.06 -8.25
C GLY A 150 9.21 -9.44 -7.71
N SER A 151 10.04 -9.57 -6.70
CA SER A 151 10.14 -10.80 -5.93
C SER A 151 10.09 -10.44 -4.45
N GLY A 152 8.86 -10.26 -3.95
CA GLY A 152 8.62 -9.90 -2.56
C GLY A 152 9.46 -10.72 -1.58
N GLY A 153 10.19 -10.05 -0.70
CA GLY A 153 10.97 -10.69 0.35
C GLY A 153 12.40 -11.11 -0.02
N THR A 154 12.92 -10.77 -1.20
CA THR A 154 14.32 -11.08 -1.59
C THR A 154 15.35 -10.10 -1.02
N GLY A 155 14.90 -9.00 -0.43
CA GLY A 155 15.78 -7.97 0.13
C GLY A 155 16.57 -7.15 -0.91
N LYS A 156 16.31 -7.36 -2.21
CA LYS A 156 16.94 -6.57 -3.27
C LYS A 156 16.08 -5.34 -3.55
N THR A 157 16.71 -4.19 -3.70
CA THR A 157 16.06 -2.95 -4.16
C THR A 157 15.87 -2.97 -5.68
N ILE A 158 14.87 -2.26 -6.19
CA ILE A 158 14.82 -1.96 -7.63
C ILE A 158 16.05 -1.14 -8.03
N ASP A 159 16.43 -1.23 -9.28
CA ASP A 159 17.31 -0.21 -9.84
C ASP A 159 16.53 1.11 -9.91
N TRP A 160 16.79 1.98 -8.95
CA TRP A 160 16.07 3.25 -8.82
C TRP A 160 16.21 4.14 -10.04
N SER A 161 17.27 3.97 -10.85
CA SER A 161 17.40 4.71 -12.10
C SER A 161 16.28 4.43 -13.09
N LEU A 162 15.61 3.29 -13.00
CA LEU A 162 14.42 2.97 -13.81
C LEU A 162 13.19 3.80 -13.43
N ALA A 163 13.06 4.14 -12.14
CA ALA A 163 11.94 4.91 -11.62
C ALA A 163 12.18 6.43 -11.67
N GLU A 164 13.39 6.89 -11.96
CA GLU A 164 13.70 8.31 -12.11
C GLU A 164 12.84 8.96 -13.20
N GLY A 165 12.26 10.11 -12.88
CA GLY A 165 11.36 10.83 -13.79
C GLY A 165 10.00 10.17 -13.99
N PHE A 166 9.57 9.27 -13.10
CA PHE A 166 8.20 8.80 -13.07
C PHE A 166 7.28 9.91 -12.58
N THR A 167 6.28 10.32 -13.39
CA THR A 167 5.52 11.56 -13.17
C THR A 167 4.15 11.37 -12.53
N ARG A 168 3.64 10.13 -12.47
CA ARG A 168 2.38 9.85 -11.77
C ARG A 168 2.64 9.70 -10.27
N PRO A 169 1.65 9.99 -9.39
CA PRO A 169 1.76 9.62 -7.98
C PRO A 169 2.00 8.12 -7.83
N PHE A 170 3.08 7.73 -7.16
CA PHE A 170 3.42 6.32 -7.01
C PHE A 170 3.86 5.98 -5.58
N LEU A 171 3.63 4.73 -5.21
CA LEU A 171 4.17 4.11 -4.02
C LEU A 171 5.47 3.39 -4.42
N LEU A 172 6.53 3.58 -3.66
CA LEU A 172 7.77 2.83 -3.83
C LEU A 172 7.80 1.66 -2.84
N ALA A 173 8.04 0.47 -3.37
CA ALA A 173 8.15 -0.78 -2.60
C ALA A 173 9.39 -1.57 -3.02
N GLY A 174 9.60 -2.73 -2.42
CA GLY A 174 10.66 -3.67 -2.78
C GLY A 174 12.02 -3.35 -2.18
N GLY A 175 12.42 -4.14 -1.19
CA GLY A 175 13.74 -4.04 -0.56
C GLY A 175 13.99 -2.74 0.23
N LEU A 176 12.96 -1.94 0.48
CA LEU A 176 13.09 -0.76 1.33
C LEU A 176 13.20 -1.16 2.80
N GLY A 177 14.12 -0.53 3.50
CA GLY A 177 14.35 -0.68 4.93
C GLY A 177 14.91 0.59 5.53
N THR A 178 15.14 0.60 6.84
CA THR A 178 15.63 1.79 7.56
C THR A 178 17.01 2.24 7.08
N ASP A 179 17.79 1.36 6.47
CA ASP A 179 19.12 1.59 5.93
C ASP A 179 19.16 2.36 4.59
N ASN A 180 18.08 2.31 3.80
CA ASN A 180 18.04 2.91 2.45
C ASN A 180 16.83 3.80 2.21
N LEU A 181 15.89 3.88 3.17
CA LEU A 181 14.62 4.56 3.01
C LEU A 181 14.76 6.07 2.75
N ALA A 182 15.67 6.74 3.47
CA ALA A 182 15.93 8.17 3.30
C ALA A 182 16.47 8.48 1.90
N GLU A 183 17.46 7.71 1.43
CA GLU A 183 18.03 7.87 0.09
C GLU A 183 16.98 7.63 -1.00
N ALA A 184 16.16 6.60 -0.83
CA ALA A 184 15.07 6.30 -1.77
C ALA A 184 14.06 7.45 -1.90
N VAL A 185 13.68 8.05 -0.78
CA VAL A 185 12.76 9.19 -0.74
C VAL A 185 13.39 10.42 -1.38
N GLU A 186 14.63 10.75 -1.04
CA GLU A 186 15.34 11.91 -1.59
C GLU A 186 15.51 11.80 -3.11
N ARG A 187 15.89 10.61 -3.58
CA ARG A 187 16.19 10.38 -5.00
C ARG A 187 14.96 10.32 -5.89
N LEU A 188 13.89 9.69 -5.44
CA LEU A 188 12.73 9.38 -6.26
C LEU A 188 11.50 10.23 -5.96
N SER A 189 11.47 10.91 -4.82
CA SER A 189 10.31 11.70 -4.37
C SER A 189 8.98 10.97 -4.53
N PRO A 190 8.83 9.73 -4.02
CA PRO A 190 7.60 8.97 -4.15
C PRO A 190 6.46 9.65 -3.39
N TRP A 191 5.23 9.48 -3.87
CA TRP A 191 4.03 9.93 -3.13
C TRP A 191 3.87 9.18 -1.80
N ALA A 192 4.25 7.89 -1.78
CA ALA A 192 4.29 7.07 -0.57
C ALA A 192 5.41 6.03 -0.66
N VAL A 193 5.79 5.47 0.47
CA VAL A 193 6.65 4.28 0.57
C VAL A 193 5.85 3.14 1.19
N ASP A 194 6.06 1.91 0.70
CA ASP A 194 5.39 0.70 1.18
C ASP A 194 6.40 -0.29 1.75
N LEU A 195 6.35 -0.49 3.05
CA LEU A 195 7.27 -1.34 3.80
C LEU A 195 6.56 -2.61 4.31
N SER A 196 7.23 -3.74 4.21
CA SER A 196 6.71 -5.01 4.72
C SER A 196 7.76 -5.81 5.49
N SER A 197 8.54 -6.67 4.81
CA SER A 197 9.45 -7.63 5.43
C SER A 197 10.61 -6.99 6.20
N SER A 198 11.05 -5.81 5.80
CA SER A 198 12.11 -5.06 6.50
C SER A 198 11.74 -4.66 7.92
N LEU A 199 10.44 -4.54 8.20
CA LEU A 199 9.90 -4.22 9.52
C LEU A 199 9.60 -5.47 10.37
N GLU A 200 10.20 -6.61 10.02
CA GLU A 200 9.95 -7.88 10.70
C GLU A 200 11.22 -8.41 11.38
N ILE A 201 11.00 -9.14 12.48
CA ILE A 201 11.98 -10.02 13.13
C ILE A 201 11.33 -11.41 13.20
N GLY A 202 12.03 -12.43 12.71
CA GLY A 202 11.48 -13.79 12.67
C GLY A 202 10.17 -13.92 11.85
N GLY A 203 9.92 -13.01 10.92
CA GLY A 203 8.75 -13.05 10.04
C GLY A 203 7.48 -12.38 10.61
N ILE A 204 7.58 -11.70 11.72
CA ILE A 204 6.51 -10.91 12.37
C ILE A 204 6.92 -9.46 12.53
N LYS A 205 5.97 -8.53 12.49
CA LYS A 205 6.24 -7.09 12.66
C LYS A 205 6.92 -6.82 13.99
N ASP A 206 7.84 -5.88 13.98
CA ASP A 206 8.56 -5.39 15.14
C ASP A 206 8.23 -3.91 15.39
N ARG A 207 7.85 -3.57 16.62
CA ARG A 207 7.43 -2.24 17.02
C ARG A 207 8.52 -1.19 16.81
N ASN A 208 9.76 -1.51 17.18
CA ASN A 208 10.86 -0.54 17.11
C ASN A 208 11.21 -0.22 15.66
N LYS A 209 11.20 -1.22 14.78
CA LYS A 209 11.41 -1.02 13.34
C LYS A 209 10.31 -0.18 12.72
N ILE A 210 9.04 -0.34 13.15
CA ILE A 210 7.93 0.50 12.70
C ILE A 210 8.17 1.95 13.09
N ILE A 211 8.51 2.22 14.36
CA ILE A 211 8.77 3.57 14.87
C ILE A 211 9.96 4.20 14.14
N GLU A 212 11.03 3.44 13.94
CA GLU A 212 12.23 3.91 13.23
C GLU A 212 11.90 4.32 11.79
N ALA A 213 11.16 3.48 11.05
CA ALA A 213 10.74 3.80 9.69
C ALA A 213 9.86 5.05 9.63
N VAL A 214 8.91 5.22 10.55
CA VAL A 214 8.09 6.43 10.64
C VAL A 214 8.96 7.66 10.85
N ASN A 215 9.91 7.62 11.80
CA ASN A 215 10.80 8.74 12.09
C ASN A 215 11.63 9.13 10.86
N ILE A 216 12.17 8.15 10.12
CA ILE A 216 12.93 8.42 8.90
C ILE A 216 12.04 9.12 7.87
N VAL A 217 10.86 8.57 7.56
CA VAL A 217 9.94 9.13 6.55
C VAL A 217 9.51 10.55 6.93
N ARG A 218 9.19 10.79 8.21
CA ARG A 218 8.76 12.11 8.69
C ARG A 218 9.89 13.16 8.71
N SER A 219 11.16 12.71 8.75
CA SER A 219 12.32 13.60 8.64
C SER A 219 12.69 13.95 7.19
N CYS A 220 12.23 13.18 6.21
CA CYS A 220 12.42 13.48 4.80
C CYS A 220 11.50 14.63 4.37
N GLY A 221 12.04 15.73 3.87
CA GLY A 221 11.26 16.91 3.39
C GLY A 221 11.23 18.09 4.35
N GLN A 222 12.03 18.03 5.43
CA GLN A 222 12.31 19.22 6.28
C GLN A 222 13.48 20.01 5.75
#